data_56f99165068a06373323e5f14840f5e1
#
_entry.id   56f99165068a06373323e5f14840f5e1
#
_cell.length_a   1.000
_cell.length_b   1.000
_cell.length_c   1.000
_cell.angle_alpha   90.00
_cell.angle_beta   90.00
_cell.angle_gamma   90.00
#
_symmetry.space_group_name_H-M   'P 1'
#
loop_
_entity.id
_entity.type
_entity.pdbx_description
1 polymer ?
#
loop_
_entity_poly.entity_id
_entity_poly.type
_entity_poly.pdbx_seq_one_letter_code
_entity_poly.pdbx_strand_id
1 'polypeptide(L)'
;MNTKDIDNKIPIYQLDSKEKVLRYYINWTKKGEYNKNMISWNYQAPQNTVKLFNKHAPNKDINILDAGCGSGLVGIELQKFGYTKITGADFSQEMLDLIPNNIYHQLELIDLNEKLKYENNFFDAITCVGTFTYGHVKANALNELIRILKKNGLICFTINEGIYKKYQFDLKIKQLSDDKLWDIIDISKCSYIVNKEIEAWLCIAKKN
;
A
#
# COMPACT_ATOMS: atom_id res chain seq x y z
N MET A 1 -19.24 -12.23 7.05
CA MET A 1 -18.13 -12.77 7.84
C MET A 1 -17.92 -11.85 9.04
N ASN A 2 -17.77 -12.40 10.22
CA ASN A 2 -17.66 -11.58 11.44
C ASN A 2 -16.23 -11.05 11.53
N THR A 3 -16.02 -9.75 11.77
CA THR A 3 -14.68 -9.11 11.80
C THR A 3 -13.71 -9.80 12.78
N LYS A 4 -14.20 -10.47 13.82
CA LYS A 4 -13.39 -11.24 14.78
C LYS A 4 -12.68 -12.45 14.15
N ASP A 5 -13.17 -13.00 13.04
CA ASP A 5 -12.57 -14.18 12.41
C ASP A 5 -11.33 -13.81 11.57
N ILE A 6 -11.25 -12.57 11.08
CA ILE A 6 -10.12 -12.10 10.28
C ILE A 6 -8.93 -11.77 11.18
N ASP A 7 -9.17 -11.21 12.36
CA ASP A 7 -8.14 -10.82 13.35
C ASP A 7 -7.29 -12.03 13.80
N ASN A 8 -7.83 -13.24 13.74
CA ASN A 8 -7.13 -14.46 14.14
C ASN A 8 -6.40 -15.17 12.98
N LYS A 9 -6.63 -14.78 11.72
CA LYS A 9 -6.05 -15.47 10.56
C LYS A 9 -4.55 -15.19 10.37
N ILE A 10 -4.11 -13.99 10.78
CA ILE A 10 -2.71 -13.56 10.67
C ILE A 10 -2.27 -12.90 11.98
N PRO A 11 -1.21 -13.40 12.64
CA PRO A 11 -0.81 -12.91 13.97
C PRO A 11 -0.54 -11.41 14.06
N ILE A 12 -0.01 -10.79 12.98
CA ILE A 12 0.27 -9.36 12.93
C ILE A 12 -1.00 -8.50 13.10
N TYR A 13 -2.18 -9.03 12.78
CA TYR A 13 -3.44 -8.30 12.93
C TYR A 13 -3.90 -8.11 14.39
N GLN A 14 -3.25 -8.78 15.32
CA GLN A 14 -3.50 -8.65 16.76
C GLN A 14 -2.60 -7.59 17.42
N LEU A 15 -1.64 -7.04 16.68
CA LEU A 15 -0.69 -6.07 17.20
C LEU A 15 -1.30 -4.67 17.23
N ASP A 16 -1.11 -3.97 18.34
CA ASP A 16 -1.77 -2.72 18.69
C ASP A 16 -0.81 -1.51 18.74
N SER A 17 0.50 -1.72 18.53
CA SER A 17 1.48 -0.64 18.51
C SER A 17 2.50 -0.80 17.39
N LYS A 18 3.06 0.34 16.96
CA LYS A 18 4.10 0.43 15.93
C LYS A 18 5.33 -0.41 16.29
N GLU A 19 5.76 -0.36 17.56
CA GLU A 19 6.94 -1.11 18.04
C GLU A 19 6.72 -2.61 17.95
N LYS A 20 5.52 -3.10 18.29
CA LYS A 20 5.16 -4.52 18.17
C LYS A 20 5.13 -4.94 16.72
N VAL A 21 4.56 -4.14 15.84
CA VAL A 21 4.53 -4.38 14.40
C VAL A 21 5.93 -4.44 13.83
N LEU A 22 6.80 -3.46 14.14
CA LEU A 22 8.18 -3.44 13.68
C LEU A 22 8.95 -4.68 14.17
N ARG A 23 8.84 -5.02 15.45
CA ARG A 23 9.47 -6.23 16.01
C ARG A 23 8.99 -7.51 15.32
N TYR A 24 7.71 -7.57 14.96
CA TYR A 24 7.15 -8.70 14.24
C TYR A 24 7.79 -8.82 12.84
N TYR A 25 7.90 -7.73 12.09
CA TYR A 25 8.57 -7.72 10.80
C TYR A 25 10.04 -8.12 10.90
N ILE A 26 10.80 -7.56 11.86
CA ILE A 26 12.19 -7.94 12.12
C ILE A 26 12.35 -9.45 12.31
N ASN A 27 11.48 -10.06 13.11
CA ASN A 27 11.54 -11.49 13.35
C ASN A 27 11.13 -12.30 12.12
N TRP A 28 10.13 -11.82 11.37
CA TRP A 28 9.61 -12.52 10.20
C TRP A 28 10.60 -12.49 9.04
N THR A 29 11.28 -11.36 8.84
CA THR A 29 12.34 -11.19 7.83
C THR A 29 13.60 -11.96 8.17
N LYS A 30 14.07 -11.92 9.44
CA LYS A 30 15.26 -12.67 9.88
C LYS A 30 15.15 -14.17 9.67
N LYS A 31 13.95 -14.74 9.78
CA LYS A 31 13.68 -16.14 9.48
C LYS A 31 13.57 -16.44 7.99
N GLY A 32 13.62 -15.41 7.12
CA GLY A 32 13.42 -15.55 5.68
C GLY A 32 12.02 -16.06 5.31
N GLU A 33 11.05 -15.89 6.20
CA GLU A 33 9.71 -16.46 6.04
C GLU A 33 8.74 -15.50 5.33
N TYR A 34 8.97 -14.19 5.35
CA TYR A 34 8.03 -13.21 4.83
C TYR A 34 7.61 -13.52 3.38
N ASN A 35 8.54 -13.49 2.44
CA ASN A 35 8.24 -13.72 1.02
C ASN A 35 7.72 -15.14 0.76
N LYS A 36 8.23 -16.15 1.49
CA LYS A 36 7.71 -17.53 1.43
C LYS A 36 6.24 -17.60 1.83
N ASN A 37 5.87 -16.91 2.91
CA ASN A 37 4.49 -16.84 3.37
C ASN A 37 3.61 -16.09 2.37
N MET A 38 4.05 -14.96 1.80
CA MET A 38 3.29 -14.24 0.77
C MET A 38 2.98 -15.13 -0.44
N ILE A 39 3.96 -15.93 -0.87
CA ILE A 39 3.78 -16.92 -1.96
C ILE A 39 2.81 -18.02 -1.53
N SER A 40 3.05 -18.66 -0.37
CA SER A 40 2.24 -19.79 0.11
C SER A 40 0.79 -19.42 0.42
N TRP A 41 0.56 -18.17 0.82
CA TRP A 41 -0.77 -17.61 1.09
C TRP A 41 -1.47 -17.11 -0.17
N ASN A 42 -0.79 -17.13 -1.31
CA ASN A 42 -1.29 -16.59 -2.57
C ASN A 42 -1.73 -15.12 -2.44
N TYR A 43 -0.77 -14.26 -2.06
CA TYR A 43 -0.99 -12.83 -1.88
C TYR A 43 -1.10 -12.13 -3.24
N GLN A 44 -2.31 -11.75 -3.64
CA GLN A 44 -2.61 -11.21 -4.96
C GLN A 44 -2.76 -9.68 -5.03
N ALA A 45 -2.72 -8.99 -3.90
CA ALA A 45 -2.93 -7.55 -3.89
C ALA A 45 -1.97 -6.76 -4.80
N PRO A 46 -0.65 -7.06 -4.86
CA PRO A 46 0.26 -6.38 -5.78
C PRO A 46 -0.19 -6.48 -7.24
N GLN A 47 -0.47 -7.70 -7.71
CA GLN A 47 -0.89 -7.98 -9.09
C GLN A 47 -2.20 -7.27 -9.43
N ASN A 48 -3.21 -7.38 -8.56
CA ASN A 48 -4.52 -6.76 -8.77
C ASN A 48 -4.40 -5.23 -8.82
N THR A 49 -3.63 -4.64 -7.91
CA THR A 49 -3.43 -3.19 -7.85
C THR A 49 -2.69 -2.66 -9.07
N VAL A 50 -1.58 -3.30 -9.45
CA VAL A 50 -0.79 -2.83 -10.59
C VAL A 50 -1.54 -3.03 -11.90
N LYS A 51 -2.32 -4.11 -12.05
CA LYS A 51 -3.19 -4.33 -13.22
C LYS A 51 -4.24 -3.21 -13.35
N LEU A 52 -4.91 -2.84 -12.26
CA LEU A 52 -5.87 -1.73 -12.25
C LEU A 52 -5.16 -0.40 -12.54
N PHE A 53 -4.06 -0.12 -11.85
CA PHE A 53 -3.25 1.08 -12.04
C PHE A 53 -2.81 1.24 -13.50
N ASN A 54 -2.25 0.19 -14.09
CA ASN A 54 -1.76 0.19 -15.48
C ASN A 54 -2.85 0.50 -16.51
N LYS A 55 -4.10 0.10 -16.25
CA LYS A 55 -5.25 0.40 -17.12
C LYS A 55 -5.50 1.92 -17.22
N HIS A 56 -5.21 2.67 -16.15
CA HIS A 56 -5.46 4.11 -16.06
C HIS A 56 -4.21 4.98 -16.23
N ALA A 57 -3.01 4.37 -16.17
CA ALA A 57 -1.72 5.04 -16.34
C ALA A 57 -0.93 4.48 -17.55
N PRO A 58 -1.34 4.77 -18.78
CA PRO A 58 -0.69 4.21 -19.98
C PRO A 58 0.74 4.73 -20.19
N ASN A 59 1.04 5.96 -19.75
CA ASN A 59 2.40 6.50 -19.80
C ASN A 59 3.29 5.80 -18.78
N LYS A 60 4.44 5.27 -19.22
CA LYS A 60 5.40 4.56 -18.38
C LYS A 60 6.51 5.46 -17.84
N ASP A 61 6.70 6.61 -18.45
CA ASP A 61 7.70 7.60 -18.04
C ASP A 61 7.15 8.57 -16.98
N ILE A 62 6.70 8.02 -15.85
CA ILE A 62 6.12 8.75 -14.72
C ILE A 62 6.86 8.42 -13.42
N ASN A 63 6.93 9.40 -12.51
CA ASN A 63 7.56 9.25 -11.21
C ASN A 63 6.54 8.68 -10.22
N ILE A 64 6.77 7.45 -9.75
CA ILE A 64 5.86 6.70 -8.88
C ILE A 64 6.44 6.60 -7.47
N LEU A 65 5.62 6.84 -6.45
CA LEU A 65 5.90 6.42 -5.08
C LEU A 65 5.17 5.09 -4.79
N ASP A 66 5.91 4.08 -4.39
CA ASP A 66 5.36 2.87 -3.77
C ASP A 66 5.44 3.03 -2.24
N ALA A 67 4.33 3.48 -1.65
CA ALA A 67 4.23 3.84 -0.26
C ALA A 67 3.90 2.62 0.62
N GLY A 68 4.81 2.24 1.51
CA GLY A 68 4.78 0.98 2.24
C GLY A 68 5.21 -0.18 1.34
N CYS A 69 6.35 -0.02 0.64
CA CYS A 69 6.79 -0.95 -0.40
C CYS A 69 7.20 -2.34 0.12
N GLY A 70 7.44 -2.47 1.44
CA GLY A 70 7.81 -3.74 2.06
C GLY A 70 9.02 -4.38 1.40
N SER A 71 8.91 -5.65 1.03
CA SER A 71 9.93 -6.41 0.31
C SER A 71 9.93 -6.21 -1.21
N GLY A 72 9.20 -5.21 -1.73
CA GLY A 72 9.25 -4.81 -3.14
C GLY A 72 8.28 -5.54 -4.07
N LEU A 73 7.29 -6.25 -3.56
CA LEU A 73 6.37 -7.03 -4.40
C LEU A 73 5.61 -6.16 -5.41
N VAL A 74 5.21 -4.96 -5.04
CA VAL A 74 4.54 -4.01 -5.94
C VAL A 74 5.50 -3.45 -6.98
N GLY A 75 6.72 -3.08 -6.58
CA GLY A 75 7.75 -2.61 -7.49
C GLY A 75 8.09 -3.64 -8.57
N ILE A 76 8.18 -4.93 -8.19
CA ILE A 76 8.37 -6.04 -9.13
C ILE A 76 7.22 -6.09 -10.16
N GLU A 77 5.98 -5.96 -9.71
CA GLU A 77 4.83 -5.95 -10.61
C GLU A 77 4.82 -4.71 -11.51
N LEU A 78 5.13 -3.50 -10.98
CA LEU A 78 5.24 -2.27 -11.76
C LEU A 78 6.28 -2.40 -12.87
N GLN A 79 7.45 -2.98 -12.59
CA GLN A 79 8.48 -3.21 -13.61
C GLN A 79 8.02 -4.14 -14.74
N LYS A 80 7.23 -5.17 -14.45
CA LYS A 80 6.65 -6.06 -15.49
C LYS A 80 5.78 -5.29 -16.49
N PHE A 81 5.19 -4.17 -16.08
CA PHE A 81 4.41 -3.28 -16.93
C PHE A 81 5.24 -2.14 -17.54
N GLY A 82 6.56 -2.11 -17.31
CA GLY A 82 7.48 -1.15 -17.92
C GLY A 82 7.68 0.16 -17.14
N TYR A 83 7.21 0.27 -15.90
CA TYR A 83 7.51 1.41 -15.04
C TYR A 83 8.90 1.25 -14.45
N THR A 84 9.74 2.30 -14.53
CA THR A 84 11.14 2.27 -14.08
C THR A 84 11.50 3.36 -13.09
N LYS A 85 10.76 4.48 -13.07
CA LYS A 85 11.00 5.61 -12.15
C LYS A 85 10.18 5.41 -10.87
N ILE A 86 10.57 4.43 -10.06
CA ILE A 86 9.84 4.04 -8.85
C ILE A 86 10.69 4.35 -7.62
N THR A 87 10.16 5.16 -6.70
CA THR A 87 10.69 5.33 -5.35
C THR A 87 9.93 4.41 -4.41
N GLY A 88 10.64 3.54 -3.70
CA GLY A 88 10.07 2.71 -2.63
C GLY A 88 10.25 3.36 -1.27
N ALA A 89 9.20 3.40 -0.46
CA ALA A 89 9.26 3.92 0.90
C ALA A 89 8.64 2.93 1.88
N ASP A 90 9.36 2.60 2.95
CA ASP A 90 8.87 1.74 4.04
C ASP A 90 9.44 2.20 5.38
N PHE A 91 8.79 1.83 6.50
CA PHE A 91 9.24 2.19 7.84
C PHE A 91 10.21 1.16 8.44
N SER A 92 10.39 0.00 7.81
CA SER A 92 11.28 -1.08 8.25
C SER A 92 12.48 -1.22 7.33
N GLN A 93 13.68 -0.97 7.86
CA GLN A 93 14.93 -1.20 7.14
C GLN A 93 15.07 -2.67 6.74
N GLU A 94 14.65 -3.59 7.61
CA GLU A 94 14.73 -5.03 7.36
C GLU A 94 13.85 -5.46 6.18
N MET A 95 12.74 -4.76 5.93
CA MET A 95 11.92 -5.00 4.75
C MET A 95 12.60 -4.46 3.49
N LEU A 96 13.17 -3.26 3.57
CA LEU A 96 13.92 -2.66 2.45
C LEU A 96 15.12 -3.51 2.05
N ASP A 97 15.80 -4.13 3.01
CA ASP A 97 16.97 -5.01 2.79
C ASP A 97 16.62 -6.32 2.04
N LEU A 98 15.34 -6.70 1.99
CA LEU A 98 14.86 -7.85 1.20
C LEU A 98 14.63 -7.55 -0.28
N ILE A 99 14.63 -6.27 -0.65
CA ILE A 99 14.29 -5.85 -2.01
C ILE A 99 15.42 -6.25 -2.97
N PRO A 100 15.12 -6.96 -4.06
CA PRO A 100 16.12 -7.26 -5.07
C PRO A 100 16.69 -5.99 -5.69
N ASN A 101 17.96 -6.01 -6.05
CA ASN A 101 18.61 -4.91 -6.74
C ASN A 101 17.86 -4.52 -8.02
N ASN A 102 17.88 -3.23 -8.36
CA ASN A 102 17.31 -2.67 -9.59
C ASN A 102 15.76 -2.68 -9.68
N ILE A 103 15.02 -2.95 -8.59
CA ILE A 103 13.56 -2.83 -8.59
C ILE A 103 13.13 -1.36 -8.45
N TYR A 104 13.78 -0.63 -7.56
CA TYR A 104 13.50 0.79 -7.33
C TYR A 104 14.66 1.66 -7.79
N HIS A 105 14.31 2.85 -8.28
CA HIS A 105 15.30 3.91 -8.54
C HIS A 105 15.89 4.43 -7.22
N GLN A 106 15.05 4.50 -6.18
CA GLN A 106 15.43 4.98 -4.85
C GLN A 106 14.63 4.24 -3.78
N LEU A 107 15.27 3.93 -2.64
CA LEU A 107 14.62 3.39 -1.45
C LEU A 107 14.78 4.36 -0.28
N GLU A 108 13.73 4.52 0.50
CA GLU A 108 13.68 5.46 1.60
C GLU A 108 13.03 4.88 2.85
N LEU A 109 13.68 5.10 4.00
CA LEU A 109 13.14 4.75 5.31
C LEU A 109 12.19 5.86 5.78
N ILE A 110 10.89 5.63 5.71
CA ILE A 110 9.85 6.63 5.96
C ILE A 110 8.67 6.03 6.73
N ASP A 111 8.19 6.73 7.76
CA ASP A 111 6.92 6.45 8.41
C ASP A 111 5.78 7.22 7.74
N LEU A 112 4.84 6.52 7.14
CA LEU A 112 3.68 7.12 6.46
C LEU A 112 2.66 7.76 7.44
N ASN A 113 2.78 7.55 8.74
CA ASN A 113 1.95 8.23 9.74
C ASN A 113 2.47 9.63 10.08
N GLU A 114 3.67 9.99 9.61
CA GLU A 114 4.31 11.27 9.83
C GLU A 114 4.21 12.18 8.60
N LYS A 115 4.57 13.46 8.76
CA LYS A 115 4.69 14.37 7.62
C LYS A 115 5.84 13.92 6.71
N LEU A 116 5.53 13.71 5.44
CA LEU A 116 6.51 13.25 4.46
C LEU A 116 7.42 14.41 4.00
N LYS A 117 8.70 14.10 3.80
CA LYS A 117 9.73 15.08 3.39
C LYS A 117 9.58 15.65 1.98
N TYR A 118 8.70 15.04 1.16
CA TYR A 118 8.49 15.49 -0.21
C TYR A 118 7.69 16.79 -0.28
N GLU A 119 7.97 17.59 -1.30
CA GLU A 119 7.19 18.77 -1.60
C GLU A 119 5.76 18.43 -2.07
N ASN A 120 4.88 19.45 -2.07
CA ASN A 120 3.55 19.31 -2.66
C ASN A 120 3.67 19.01 -4.15
N ASN A 121 2.82 18.12 -4.65
CA ASN A 121 2.74 17.80 -6.08
C ASN A 121 4.07 17.26 -6.66
N PHE A 122 4.72 16.36 -5.95
CA PHE A 122 6.03 15.80 -6.34
C PHE A 122 5.90 14.55 -7.24
N PHE A 123 5.03 13.60 -6.90
CA PHE A 123 4.86 12.35 -7.64
C PHE A 123 3.73 12.42 -8.68
N ASP A 124 3.93 11.78 -9.83
CA ASP A 124 2.89 11.63 -10.87
C ASP A 124 1.86 10.59 -10.47
N ALA A 125 2.28 9.57 -9.72
CA ALA A 125 1.41 8.52 -9.21
C ALA A 125 1.90 7.95 -7.88
N ILE A 126 0.97 7.33 -7.14
CA ILE A 126 1.26 6.64 -5.87
C ILE A 126 0.57 5.28 -5.87
N THR A 127 1.31 4.24 -5.48
CA THR A 127 0.76 2.94 -5.05
C THR A 127 0.91 2.79 -3.54
N CYS A 128 -0.08 2.17 -2.86
CA CYS A 128 -0.01 1.91 -1.43
C CYS A 128 -0.75 0.59 -1.12
N VAL A 129 0.00 -0.51 -1.14
CA VAL A 129 -0.57 -1.87 -1.14
C VAL A 129 -0.12 -2.65 0.09
N GLY A 130 -1.07 -3.26 0.80
CA GLY A 130 -0.75 -4.02 2.01
C GLY A 130 -0.44 -3.18 3.24
N THR A 131 -0.51 -1.87 3.11
CA THR A 131 -0.10 -0.90 4.12
C THR A 131 -1.27 -0.47 5.01
N PHE A 132 -2.45 -0.25 4.43
CA PHE A 132 -3.66 0.02 5.20
C PHE A 132 -4.24 -1.29 5.73
N THR A 133 -3.69 -1.74 6.85
CA THR A 133 -4.06 -2.96 7.55
C THR A 133 -3.96 -2.77 9.06
N TYR A 134 -4.20 -3.81 9.84
CA TYR A 134 -4.18 -3.76 11.29
C TYR A 134 -2.84 -3.29 11.87
N GLY A 135 -2.88 -2.33 12.80
CA GLY A 135 -1.70 -1.89 13.54
C GLY A 135 -0.68 -1.05 12.76
N HIS A 136 -0.94 -0.75 11.49
CA HIS A 136 0.01 -0.06 10.61
C HIS A 136 -0.35 1.41 10.39
N VAL A 137 -0.66 1.78 9.15
CA VAL A 137 -0.90 3.17 8.73
C VAL A 137 -2.37 3.52 8.86
N LYS A 138 -2.65 4.69 9.43
CA LYS A 138 -4.01 5.19 9.67
C LYS A 138 -4.56 5.90 8.43
N ALA A 139 -5.90 6.05 8.38
CA ALA A 139 -6.59 6.70 7.27
C ALA A 139 -6.13 8.14 6.98
N ASN A 140 -5.65 8.85 8.01
CA ASN A 140 -5.14 10.22 7.87
C ASN A 140 -3.88 10.33 6.99
N ALA A 141 -3.12 9.24 6.79
CA ALA A 141 -1.99 9.22 5.87
C ALA A 141 -2.42 9.55 4.42
N LEU A 142 -3.67 9.29 4.05
CA LEU A 142 -4.21 9.68 2.75
C LEU A 142 -4.09 11.20 2.48
N ASN A 143 -4.14 12.06 3.51
CA ASN A 143 -3.93 13.49 3.34
C ASN A 143 -2.52 13.81 2.82
N GLU A 144 -1.50 13.18 3.43
CA GLU A 144 -0.10 13.36 3.01
C GLU A 144 0.16 12.78 1.62
N LEU A 145 -0.38 11.58 1.34
CA LEU A 145 -0.27 10.99 0.01
C LEU A 145 -0.91 11.89 -1.07
N ILE A 146 -2.08 12.46 -0.79
CA ILE A 146 -2.72 13.42 -1.72
C ILE A 146 -1.89 14.71 -1.82
N ARG A 147 -1.32 15.21 -0.72
CA ARG A 147 -0.50 16.43 -0.74
C ARG A 147 0.67 16.30 -1.71
N ILE A 148 1.41 15.19 -1.64
CA ILE A 148 2.60 14.94 -2.47
C ILE A 148 2.30 14.45 -3.88
N LEU A 149 1.06 14.01 -4.16
CA LEU A 149 0.60 13.64 -5.49
C LEU A 149 0.35 14.89 -6.33
N LYS A 150 0.78 14.89 -7.59
CA LYS A 150 0.52 15.98 -8.54
C LYS A 150 -0.97 16.11 -8.88
N LYS A 151 -1.39 17.30 -9.27
CA LYS A 151 -2.70 17.51 -9.88
C LYS A 151 -2.85 16.56 -11.08
N ASN A 152 -4.01 15.94 -11.21
CA ASN A 152 -4.32 14.88 -12.18
C ASN A 152 -3.53 13.59 -12.00
N GLY A 153 -2.68 13.48 -10.97
CA GLY A 153 -1.98 12.25 -10.61
C GLY A 153 -2.92 11.16 -10.10
N LEU A 154 -2.48 9.92 -10.18
CA LEU A 154 -3.26 8.75 -9.77
C LEU A 154 -2.74 8.20 -8.45
N ILE A 155 -3.65 7.83 -7.57
CA ILE A 155 -3.34 7.02 -6.39
C ILE A 155 -4.13 5.70 -6.44
N CYS A 156 -3.42 4.57 -6.31
CA CYS A 156 -4.03 3.24 -6.28
C CYS A 156 -3.61 2.51 -5.01
N PHE A 157 -4.57 2.08 -4.20
CA PHE A 157 -4.26 1.52 -2.89
C PHE A 157 -5.24 0.43 -2.47
N THR A 158 -4.80 -0.40 -1.51
CA THR A 158 -5.65 -1.42 -0.90
C THR A 158 -5.90 -1.12 0.57
N ILE A 159 -7.10 -1.46 1.05
CA ILE A 159 -7.48 -1.41 2.45
C ILE A 159 -7.98 -2.80 2.84
N ASN A 160 -7.38 -3.41 3.85
CA ASN A 160 -7.86 -4.68 4.37
C ASN A 160 -9.35 -4.57 4.77
N GLU A 161 -10.19 -5.54 4.37
CA GLU A 161 -11.64 -5.48 4.57
C GLU A 161 -12.03 -5.33 6.04
N GLY A 162 -11.28 -5.96 6.96
CA GLY A 162 -11.59 -5.93 8.39
C GLY A 162 -11.39 -4.57 9.04
N ILE A 163 -10.58 -3.68 8.44
CA ILE A 163 -10.35 -2.32 8.99
C ILE A 163 -11.10 -1.22 8.23
N TYR A 164 -11.68 -1.50 7.09
CA TYR A 164 -12.29 -0.50 6.21
C TYR A 164 -13.28 0.41 6.94
N LYS A 165 -14.24 -0.19 7.69
CA LYS A 165 -15.15 0.58 8.55
C LYS A 165 -14.61 0.78 9.96
N LYS A 166 -13.89 -0.23 10.51
CA LYS A 166 -13.36 -0.21 11.89
C LYS A 166 -12.43 0.98 12.14
N TYR A 167 -11.61 1.36 11.13
CA TYR A 167 -10.68 2.47 11.21
C TYR A 167 -11.09 3.67 10.33
N GLN A 168 -12.40 3.74 9.99
CA GLN A 168 -13.04 4.88 9.34
C GLN A 168 -12.43 5.26 7.98
N PHE A 169 -11.90 4.28 7.23
CA PHE A 169 -11.41 4.53 5.88
C PHE A 169 -12.54 4.94 4.93
N ASP A 170 -13.72 4.35 5.05
CA ASP A 170 -14.94 4.71 4.31
C ASP A 170 -15.30 6.18 4.51
N LEU A 171 -15.29 6.67 5.76
CA LEU A 171 -15.55 8.07 6.07
C LEU A 171 -14.48 9.00 5.55
N LYS A 172 -13.19 8.58 5.64
CA LYS A 172 -12.07 9.36 5.13
C LYS A 172 -12.11 9.50 3.61
N ILE A 173 -12.36 8.41 2.90
CA ILE A 173 -12.50 8.42 1.43
C ILE A 173 -13.63 9.36 1.02
N LYS A 174 -14.80 9.25 1.69
CA LYS A 174 -15.93 10.13 1.44
C LYS A 174 -15.58 11.60 1.71
N GLN A 175 -14.95 11.92 2.83
CA GLN A 175 -14.52 13.27 3.19
C GLN A 175 -13.65 13.88 2.09
N LEU A 176 -12.61 13.15 1.63
CA LEU A 176 -11.69 13.65 0.61
C LEU A 176 -12.39 13.91 -0.74
N SER A 177 -13.45 13.16 -1.06
CA SER A 177 -14.28 13.39 -2.24
C SER A 177 -15.20 14.59 -2.05
N ASP A 178 -15.86 14.72 -0.90
CA ASP A 178 -16.71 15.88 -0.57
C ASP A 178 -15.90 17.18 -0.57
N ASP A 179 -14.64 17.14 -0.11
CA ASP A 179 -13.69 18.27 -0.11
C ASP A 179 -13.09 18.53 -1.51
N LYS A 180 -13.48 17.76 -2.53
CA LYS A 180 -13.01 17.87 -3.93
C LYS A 180 -11.48 17.76 -4.05
N LEU A 181 -10.85 16.97 -3.19
CA LEU A 181 -9.40 16.73 -3.25
C LEU A 181 -9.04 15.66 -4.28
N TRP A 182 -9.97 14.74 -4.56
CA TRP A 182 -9.85 13.71 -5.57
C TRP A 182 -11.22 13.28 -6.12
N ASP A 183 -11.17 12.59 -7.28
CA ASP A 183 -12.30 11.86 -7.84
C ASP A 183 -11.99 10.36 -7.79
N ILE A 184 -12.89 9.58 -7.19
CA ILE A 184 -12.79 8.13 -7.20
C ILE A 184 -13.11 7.61 -8.59
N ILE A 185 -12.17 6.87 -9.20
CA ILE A 185 -12.36 6.21 -10.48
C ILE A 185 -13.01 4.84 -10.29
N ASP A 186 -12.51 4.06 -9.33
CA ASP A 186 -13.09 2.78 -8.94
C ASP A 186 -12.78 2.48 -7.47
N ILE A 187 -13.72 1.81 -6.81
CA ILE A 187 -13.55 1.22 -5.50
C ILE A 187 -14.34 -0.08 -5.43
N SER A 188 -13.64 -1.19 -5.38
CA SER A 188 -14.24 -2.51 -5.42
C SER A 188 -13.51 -3.49 -4.49
N LYS A 189 -14.17 -4.57 -4.12
CA LYS A 189 -13.52 -5.65 -3.38
C LYS A 189 -12.67 -6.50 -4.32
N CYS A 190 -11.53 -6.94 -3.82
CA CYS A 190 -10.65 -7.86 -4.54
C CYS A 190 -10.08 -8.93 -3.60
N SER A 191 -9.65 -10.05 -4.19
CA SER A 191 -8.87 -11.05 -3.47
C SER A 191 -7.57 -10.44 -2.98
N TYR A 192 -7.29 -10.57 -1.70
CA TYR A 192 -6.11 -10.02 -1.04
C TYR A 192 -5.11 -11.13 -0.69
N ILE A 193 -5.50 -12.06 0.19
CA ILE A 193 -4.75 -13.27 0.53
C ILE A 193 -5.67 -14.47 0.33
N VAL A 194 -5.55 -15.12 -0.84
CA VAL A 194 -6.53 -16.12 -1.29
C VAL A 194 -6.61 -17.32 -0.36
N ASN A 195 -5.47 -17.90 0.01
CA ASN A 195 -5.42 -19.10 0.85
C ASN A 195 -5.77 -18.84 2.33
N LYS A 196 -6.03 -17.59 2.69
CA LYS A 196 -6.54 -17.17 4.00
C LYS A 196 -7.97 -16.63 3.92
N GLU A 197 -8.57 -16.62 2.73
CA GLU A 197 -9.91 -16.07 2.49
C GLU A 197 -10.05 -14.63 3.03
N ILE A 198 -9.03 -13.78 2.76
CA ILE A 198 -9.02 -12.37 3.14
C ILE A 198 -9.20 -11.54 1.88
N GLU A 199 -10.14 -10.61 1.91
CA GLU A 199 -10.39 -9.62 0.88
C GLU A 199 -9.82 -8.25 1.26
N ALA A 200 -9.70 -7.38 0.27
CA ALA A 200 -9.43 -5.96 0.46
C ALA A 200 -10.35 -5.11 -0.40
N TRP A 201 -10.52 -3.87 -0.02
CA TRP A 201 -11.00 -2.83 -0.89
C TRP A 201 -9.82 -2.33 -1.72
N LEU A 202 -9.93 -2.41 -3.03
CA LEU A 202 -9.00 -1.84 -3.99
C LEU A 202 -9.61 -0.54 -4.52
N CYS A 203 -8.89 0.55 -4.35
CA CYS A 203 -9.33 1.88 -4.73
C CYS A 203 -8.34 2.52 -5.70
N ILE A 204 -8.84 3.18 -6.74
CA ILE A 204 -8.08 4.09 -7.59
C ILE A 204 -8.79 5.42 -7.68
N ALA A 205 -8.04 6.50 -7.46
CA ALA A 205 -8.54 7.86 -7.49
C ALA A 205 -7.58 8.78 -8.26
N LYS A 206 -8.12 9.88 -8.77
CA LYS A 206 -7.37 10.93 -9.44
C LYS A 206 -7.45 12.22 -8.63
N LYS A 207 -6.29 12.83 -8.33
CA LYS A 207 -6.22 14.12 -7.63
C LYS A 207 -6.75 15.26 -8.50
N ASN A 208 -7.53 16.17 -7.90
CA ASN A 208 -8.08 17.38 -8.51
C ASN A 208 -7.11 18.57 -8.52
#